data_1069dc671714ebc22998efa875ac01ee
#
_entry.id   1069dc671714ebc22998efa875ac01ee
#
_cell.length_a   1.000
_cell.length_b   1.000
_cell.length_c   1.000
_cell.angle_alpha   90.00
_cell.angle_beta   90.00
_cell.angle_gamma   90.00
#
_symmetry.space_group_name_H-M   'P 1'
#
loop_
_entity.id
_entity.type
_entity.pdbx_description
1 polymer ?
#
loop_
_entity_poly.entity_id
_entity_poly.type
_entity_poly.pdbx_seq_one_letter_code
_entity_poly.pdbx_strand_id
1 'polypeptide(L)'
;LTLWGNGKARREVIYVDDLADACIYFMKKKTKEAIINIGTGKDYKIKEYANMILKKIIPQKKIYIKYDSKKPNGTPQKVLDINLAKKYGWHSKTKFSDAILKTYNHFIKKNAI
;
A
#
# COMPACT_ATOMS: atom_id res chain seq x y z
N LEU A 1 -4.26 14.87 -12.44
CA LEU A 1 -3.98 14.44 -11.06
C LEU A 1 -2.82 15.25 -10.51
N THR A 2 -2.99 15.84 -9.33
CA THR A 2 -1.91 16.62 -8.68
C THR A 2 -1.35 15.82 -7.51
N LEU A 3 -0.03 15.61 -7.51
CA LEU A 3 0.70 15.00 -6.39
C LEU A 3 1.45 16.09 -5.62
N TRP A 4 1.46 15.97 -4.29
CA TRP A 4 2.26 16.84 -3.44
C TRP A 4 3.75 16.52 -3.56
N GLY A 5 4.59 17.56 -3.49
CA GLY A 5 6.02 17.44 -3.65
C GLY A 5 6.43 16.98 -5.04
N ASN A 6 7.48 16.20 -5.14
CA ASN A 6 8.06 15.73 -6.41
C ASN A 6 7.72 14.26 -6.75
N GLY A 7 6.89 13.61 -5.95
CA GLY A 7 6.48 12.23 -6.12
C GLY A 7 7.59 11.17 -5.95
N LYS A 8 8.77 11.55 -5.46
CA LYS A 8 9.94 10.64 -5.30
C LYS A 8 9.94 9.90 -3.98
N ALA A 9 9.23 10.39 -2.96
CA ALA A 9 9.15 9.73 -1.66
C ALA A 9 8.63 8.31 -1.82
N ARG A 10 9.27 7.36 -1.12
CA ARG A 10 8.93 5.93 -1.19
C ARG A 10 8.07 5.54 0.00
N ARG A 11 7.05 4.77 -0.26
CA ARG A 11 6.10 4.28 0.77
C ARG A 11 5.80 2.81 0.53
N GLU A 12 5.59 2.11 1.62
CA GLU A 12 5.00 0.79 1.64
C GLU A 12 3.49 0.92 1.89
N VAL A 13 2.70 0.12 1.20
CA VAL A 13 1.26 -0.01 1.44
C VAL A 13 0.89 -1.49 1.51
N ILE A 14 -0.03 -1.84 2.39
CA ILE A 14 -0.57 -3.18 2.55
C ILE A 14 -2.08 -3.15 2.35
N TYR A 15 -2.63 -4.22 1.80
CA TYR A 15 -4.07 -4.38 1.67
C TYR A 15 -4.71 -4.63 3.04
N VAL A 16 -5.85 -4.00 3.28
CA VAL A 16 -6.48 -4.01 4.62
C VAL A 16 -6.84 -5.42 5.11
N ASP A 17 -7.29 -6.30 4.20
CA ASP A 17 -7.64 -7.68 4.59
C ASP A 17 -6.39 -8.50 4.93
N ASP A 18 -5.24 -8.24 4.27
CA ASP A 18 -3.97 -8.87 4.65
C ASP A 18 -3.53 -8.42 6.05
N LEU A 19 -3.74 -7.15 6.38
CA LEU A 19 -3.46 -6.65 7.74
C LEU A 19 -4.39 -7.30 8.78
N ALA A 20 -5.68 -7.42 8.47
CA ALA A 20 -6.64 -8.11 9.35
C ALA A 20 -6.28 -9.58 9.54
N ASP A 21 -5.89 -10.28 8.46
CA ASP A 21 -5.40 -11.67 8.51
C ASP A 21 -4.16 -11.80 9.42
N ALA A 22 -3.21 -10.85 9.31
CA ALA A 22 -2.05 -10.82 10.18
C ALA A 22 -2.43 -10.69 11.66
N CYS A 23 -3.37 -9.80 11.99
CA CYS A 23 -3.84 -9.62 13.36
C CYS A 23 -4.42 -10.93 13.90
N ILE A 24 -5.31 -11.60 13.16
CA ILE A 24 -5.90 -12.89 13.56
C ILE A 24 -4.84 -13.97 13.68
N TYR A 25 -3.89 -14.01 12.73
CA TYR A 25 -2.81 -14.99 12.73
C TYR A 25 -1.96 -14.88 13.99
N PHE A 26 -1.49 -13.67 14.31
CA PHE A 26 -0.62 -13.45 15.45
C PHE A 26 -1.35 -13.49 16.80
N MET A 27 -2.64 -13.27 16.86
CA MET A 27 -3.46 -13.53 18.05
C MET A 27 -3.46 -15.02 18.45
N LYS A 28 -3.36 -15.92 17.48
CA LYS A 28 -3.35 -17.38 17.69
C LYS A 28 -1.93 -17.96 17.78
N LYS A 29 -0.92 -17.19 17.41
CA LYS A 29 0.48 -17.63 17.34
C LYS A 29 1.23 -17.24 18.62
N LYS A 30 1.85 -18.21 19.30
CA LYS A 30 2.80 -17.89 20.37
C LYS A 30 4.07 -17.31 19.76
N THR A 31 4.42 -16.10 20.15
CA THR A 31 5.67 -15.42 19.78
C THR A 31 6.44 -15.07 21.03
N LYS A 32 7.77 -14.96 20.90
CA LYS A 32 8.65 -14.51 21.99
C LYS A 32 8.90 -13.00 21.93
N GLU A 33 8.62 -12.40 20.81
CA GLU A 33 8.88 -11.00 20.52
C GLU A 33 7.70 -10.12 20.95
N ALA A 34 8.02 -8.99 21.57
CA ALA A 34 7.02 -8.02 21.98
C ALA A 34 6.43 -7.21 20.79
N ILE A 35 7.20 -7.09 19.69
CA ILE A 35 6.82 -6.31 18.51
C ILE A 35 7.14 -7.10 17.25
N ILE A 36 6.19 -7.18 16.33
CA ILE A 36 6.34 -7.79 15.01
C ILE A 36 5.84 -6.80 13.97
N ASN A 37 6.70 -6.41 13.04
CA ASN A 37 6.29 -5.54 11.93
C ASN A 37 5.44 -6.31 10.93
N ILE A 38 4.30 -5.74 10.56
CA ILE A 38 3.39 -6.28 9.54
C ILE A 38 3.40 -5.35 8.33
N GLY A 39 3.78 -5.89 7.18
CA GLY A 39 3.88 -5.16 5.95
C GLY A 39 4.10 -6.08 4.76
N THR A 40 4.40 -5.50 3.60
CA THR A 40 4.73 -6.24 2.38
C THR A 40 6.24 -6.39 2.19
N GLY A 41 7.03 -5.55 2.87
CA GLY A 41 8.48 -5.42 2.68
C GLY A 41 8.85 -4.81 1.33
N LYS A 42 7.88 -4.21 0.61
CA LYS A 42 8.10 -3.58 -0.70
C LYS A 42 7.54 -2.17 -0.67
N ASP A 43 8.33 -1.23 -1.15
CA ASP A 43 7.92 0.15 -1.31
C ASP A 43 8.04 0.61 -2.77
N TYR A 44 7.24 1.61 -3.12
CA TYR A 44 7.29 2.27 -4.41
C TYR A 44 7.27 3.79 -4.21
N LYS A 45 7.74 4.53 -5.23
CA LYS A 45 7.60 5.98 -5.25
C LYS A 45 6.13 6.37 -5.34
N ILE A 46 5.74 7.50 -4.75
CA ILE A 46 4.37 8.01 -4.85
C ILE A 46 3.92 8.15 -6.31
N LYS A 47 4.81 8.61 -7.20
CA LYS A 47 4.53 8.67 -8.64
C LYS A 47 4.29 7.32 -9.29
N GLU A 48 4.96 6.26 -8.81
CA GLU A 48 4.78 4.90 -9.32
C GLU A 48 3.42 4.35 -8.89
N TYR A 49 3.02 4.57 -7.63
CA TYR A 49 1.68 4.24 -7.16
C TYR A 49 0.60 4.96 -7.97
N ALA A 50 0.74 6.27 -8.18
CA ALA A 50 -0.22 7.03 -8.98
C ALA A 50 -0.38 6.44 -10.39
N ASN A 51 0.72 6.11 -11.06
CA ASN A 51 0.68 5.50 -12.40
C ASN A 51 0.03 4.11 -12.37
N MET A 52 0.37 3.26 -11.39
CA MET A 52 -0.23 1.93 -11.25
C MET A 52 -1.75 2.02 -11.03
N ILE A 53 -2.20 2.95 -10.18
CA ILE A 53 -3.62 3.19 -9.90
C ILE A 53 -4.34 3.67 -11.16
N LEU A 54 -3.82 4.71 -11.82
CA LEU A 54 -4.42 5.26 -13.04
C LEU A 54 -4.54 4.20 -14.13
N LYS A 55 -3.47 3.43 -14.36
CA LYS A 55 -3.46 2.35 -15.35
C LYS A 55 -4.47 1.25 -15.03
N LYS A 56 -4.71 0.97 -13.75
CA LYS A 56 -5.61 -0.10 -13.31
C LYS A 56 -7.07 0.32 -13.32
N ILE A 57 -7.36 1.56 -12.91
CA ILE A 57 -8.74 2.04 -12.70
C ILE A 57 -9.33 2.71 -13.94
N ILE A 58 -8.53 3.46 -14.67
CA ILE A 58 -8.99 4.24 -15.84
C ILE A 58 -8.03 4.08 -17.03
N PRO A 59 -7.80 2.84 -17.50
CA PRO A 59 -6.80 2.56 -18.54
C PRO A 59 -7.06 3.29 -19.85
N GLN A 60 -8.33 3.65 -20.14
CA GLN A 60 -8.73 4.31 -21.39
C GLN A 60 -8.42 5.82 -21.41
N LYS A 61 -8.12 6.43 -20.25
CA LYS A 61 -7.90 7.87 -20.16
C LYS A 61 -6.42 8.19 -19.98
N LYS A 62 -5.88 9.06 -20.81
CA LYS A 62 -4.55 9.63 -20.61
C LYS A 62 -4.66 10.75 -19.56
N ILE A 63 -4.20 10.48 -18.35
CA ILE A 63 -4.19 11.43 -17.25
C ILE A 63 -2.77 11.92 -17.01
N TYR A 64 -2.60 13.24 -17.05
CA TYR A 64 -1.32 13.88 -16.75
C TYR A 64 -1.16 14.04 -15.23
N ILE A 65 0.02 13.71 -14.74
CA ILE A 65 0.41 13.93 -13.34
C ILE A 65 1.15 15.27 -13.27
N LYS A 66 0.64 16.18 -12.44
CA LYS A 66 1.30 17.43 -12.06
C LYS A 66 1.87 17.28 -10.66
N TYR A 67 2.93 18.02 -10.37
CA TYR A 67 3.60 18.03 -9.07
C TYR A 67 3.46 19.40 -8.42
N ASP A 68 3.00 19.44 -7.19
CA ASP A 68 2.95 20.67 -6.40
C ASP A 68 4.21 20.75 -5.52
N SER A 69 5.24 21.40 -6.05
CA SER A 69 6.53 21.58 -5.38
C SER A 69 6.48 22.48 -4.13
N LYS A 70 5.39 23.24 -3.95
CA LYS A 70 5.14 24.03 -2.74
C LYS A 70 4.76 23.16 -1.53
N LYS A 71 4.35 21.92 -1.77
CA LYS A 71 4.01 20.95 -0.74
C LYS A 71 5.22 20.09 -0.37
N PRO A 72 5.33 19.64 0.89
CA PRO A 72 6.47 18.85 1.35
C PRO A 72 6.49 17.46 0.70
N ASN A 73 7.70 16.94 0.47
CA ASN A 73 7.89 15.55 0.02
C ASN A 73 7.63 14.52 1.12
N GLY A 74 7.75 14.94 2.39
CA GLY A 74 7.75 14.03 3.53
C GLY A 74 9.05 13.22 3.64
N THR A 75 9.07 12.24 4.53
CA THR A 75 10.22 11.33 4.73
C THR A 75 10.58 10.63 3.41
N PRO A 76 11.87 10.58 3.00
CA PRO A 76 12.28 10.00 1.72
C PRO A 76 11.84 8.56 1.50
N GLN A 77 11.92 7.72 2.54
CA GLN A 77 11.54 6.32 2.48
C GLN A 77 10.93 5.83 3.79
N LYS A 78 9.87 5.01 3.71
CA LYS A 78 9.30 4.26 4.82
C LYS A 78 8.95 2.86 4.33
N VAL A 79 9.66 1.87 4.82
CA VAL A 79 9.45 0.44 4.55
C VAL A 79 9.76 -0.33 5.84
N LEU A 80 9.02 -1.40 6.10
CA LEU A 80 9.20 -2.23 7.28
C LEU A 80 10.10 -3.43 6.98
N ASP A 81 10.92 -3.80 7.94
CA ASP A 81 11.53 -5.12 7.95
C ASP A 81 10.50 -6.17 8.40
N ILE A 82 10.15 -7.07 7.49
CA ILE A 82 9.15 -8.10 7.68
C ILE A 82 9.73 -9.49 7.93
N ASN A 83 11.04 -9.61 8.11
CA ASN A 83 11.71 -10.90 8.25
C ASN A 83 11.19 -11.69 9.44
N LEU A 84 10.86 -11.02 10.54
CA LEU A 84 10.33 -11.66 11.72
C LEU A 84 8.92 -12.25 11.48
N ALA A 85 8.03 -11.52 10.83
CA ALA A 85 6.71 -12.04 10.45
C ALA A 85 6.84 -13.27 9.55
N LYS A 86 7.74 -13.23 8.55
CA LYS A 86 8.03 -14.37 7.68
C LYS A 86 8.58 -15.57 8.45
N LYS A 87 9.49 -15.36 9.40
CA LYS A 87 10.04 -16.42 10.26
C LYS A 87 8.93 -17.13 11.04
N TYR A 88 7.91 -16.41 11.46
CA TYR A 88 6.73 -16.99 12.09
C TYR A 88 5.70 -17.56 11.10
N GLY A 89 5.96 -17.51 9.80
CA GLY A 89 5.15 -18.13 8.74
C GLY A 89 4.08 -17.22 8.14
N TRP A 90 4.12 -15.90 8.43
CA TRP A 90 3.17 -14.97 7.86
C TRP A 90 3.81 -14.04 6.81
N HIS A 91 3.09 -13.78 5.73
CA HIS A 91 3.40 -12.76 4.71
C HIS A 91 2.12 -12.26 4.05
N SER A 92 2.15 -11.04 3.53
CA SER A 92 1.04 -10.49 2.75
C SER A 92 0.83 -11.30 1.47
N LYS A 93 -0.42 -11.55 1.10
CA LYS A 93 -0.80 -12.42 -0.03
C LYS A 93 -1.33 -11.64 -1.22
N THR A 94 -1.89 -10.45 -0.98
CA THR A 94 -2.59 -9.68 -2.01
C THR A 94 -1.62 -8.81 -2.80
N LYS A 95 -1.58 -8.99 -4.12
CA LYS A 95 -0.80 -8.13 -5.02
C LYS A 95 -1.42 -6.73 -5.05
N PHE A 96 -0.57 -5.69 -5.20
CA PHE A 96 -1.04 -4.31 -5.23
C PHE A 96 -2.10 -4.04 -6.31
N SER A 97 -1.94 -4.62 -7.50
CA SER A 97 -2.91 -4.49 -8.60
C SER A 97 -4.32 -4.99 -8.24
N ASP A 98 -4.38 -6.08 -7.48
CA ASP A 98 -5.63 -6.70 -7.06
C ASP A 98 -6.23 -5.95 -5.87
N ALA A 99 -5.38 -5.52 -4.94
CA ALA A 99 -5.77 -4.67 -3.81
C ALA A 99 -6.43 -3.38 -4.26
N ILE A 100 -5.85 -2.67 -5.24
CA ILE A 100 -6.41 -1.44 -5.79
C ILE A 100 -7.78 -1.69 -6.43
N LEU A 101 -7.93 -2.76 -7.20
CA LEU A 101 -9.21 -3.06 -7.84
C LEU A 101 -10.29 -3.40 -6.81
N LYS A 102 -9.96 -4.22 -5.80
CA LYS A 102 -10.88 -4.54 -4.70
C LYS A 102 -11.30 -3.29 -3.93
N THR A 103 -10.33 -2.43 -3.58
CA THR A 103 -10.57 -1.17 -2.86
C THR A 103 -11.47 -0.23 -3.69
N TYR A 104 -11.19 -0.08 -4.97
CA TYR A 104 -11.98 0.75 -5.87
C TYR A 104 -13.42 0.23 -6.01
N ASN A 105 -13.59 -1.08 -6.22
CA ASN A 105 -14.92 -1.69 -6.32
C ASN A 105 -15.73 -1.52 -5.03
N HIS A 106 -15.09 -1.65 -3.87
CA HIS A 106 -15.71 -1.39 -2.58
C HIS A 106 -16.16 0.09 -2.45
N PHE A 107 -15.28 1.01 -2.83
CA PHE A 107 -15.58 2.44 -2.82
C PHE A 107 -16.78 2.77 -3.72
N ILE A 108 -16.83 2.26 -4.95
CA ILE A 108 -17.94 2.48 -5.88
C ILE A 108 -19.24 1.91 -5.31
N LYS A 109 -19.24 0.67 -4.81
CA LYS A 109 -20.43 0.05 -4.22
C LYS A 109 -20.97 0.84 -3.02
N LYS A 110 -20.08 1.34 -2.17
CA LYS A 110 -20.48 2.09 -0.98
C LYS A 110 -21.01 3.50 -1.31
N ASN A 111 -20.55 4.10 -2.40
CA ASN A 111 -20.93 5.45 -2.84
C ASN A 111 -21.84 5.44 -4.07
N ALA A 112 -22.25 4.28 -4.56
CA ALA A 112 -23.32 4.16 -5.55
C ALA A 112 -24.65 4.39 -4.80
N ILE A 113 -25.12 5.63 -4.84
CA ILE A 113 -26.45 6.06 -4.42
C ILE A 113 -27.37 5.99 -5.62
#